data_f63ec301b8f1bcc910a1cea105f5bbff
#
_entry.id   f63ec301b8f1bcc910a1cea105f5bbff
#
_cell.length_a   1.000
_cell.length_b   1.000
_cell.length_c   1.000
_cell.angle_alpha   90.00
_cell.angle_beta   90.00
_cell.angle_gamma   90.00
#
_symmetry.space_group_name_H-M   'P 1'
#
loop_
_entity.id
_entity.type
_entity.pdbx_description
1 polymer ?
#
loop_
_entity_poly.entity_id
_entity_poly.type
_entity_poly.pdbx_seq_one_letter_code
_entity_poly.pdbx_strand_id
1 'polypeptide(L)'
;MTSPSSEPSSAPDPFAMPDDGDAIATPEVVHTGPDGEPFRSGFVSFVGRPNAGKSTLLNKILGSKVAIVSNKPQTTRTQVRGVLHRPGMQVVFVDTPGIHKAVSALGARLNDSATATIGDVDVTCLVVDGLAPFGRGDQFIADKMPKNSIVIINKVDRANREQVLTQLAATSDLGFAEYFPVSAQTGEGVDALVEYLVSRIPEGPPYYPADMLSDVPEPTQVAELVREQLFIHTRQELPYSIATRVTEWEWPRIRCEILVERDSQKGMVIGKGGSLLKRVGIAVREQLPEGTFIELHVTVDKDWQRKIDRIEQLGYGES
;
A
#
# COMPACT_ATOMS: atom_id res chain seq x y z
N MET A 1 -50.81 -63.76 -30.47
CA MET A 1 -51.35 -63.33 -29.16
C MET A 1 -50.18 -63.00 -28.31
N THR A 2 -49.76 -61.73 -28.33
CA THR A 2 -48.68 -61.22 -27.48
C THR A 2 -49.21 -59.97 -26.80
N SER A 3 -49.28 -59.99 -25.48
CA SER A 3 -49.73 -58.90 -24.65
C SER A 3 -48.65 -57.87 -24.52
N PRO A 4 -48.98 -56.54 -24.44
CA PRO A 4 -47.96 -55.45 -24.19
C PRO A 4 -47.69 -55.34 -22.72
N SER A 5 -46.42 -55.30 -22.37
CA SER A 5 -45.87 -55.00 -21.05
C SER A 5 -46.04 -53.50 -20.72
N SER A 6 -46.70 -53.18 -19.62
CA SER A 6 -46.90 -51.91 -19.03
C SER A 6 -45.61 -51.49 -18.30
N GLU A 7 -44.97 -50.40 -18.70
CA GLU A 7 -43.91 -49.71 -17.94
C GLU A 7 -44.50 -49.00 -16.69
N PRO A 8 -43.81 -48.99 -15.56
CA PRO A 8 -44.26 -48.26 -14.39
C PRO A 8 -43.96 -46.78 -14.54
N SER A 9 -44.98 -45.93 -14.36
CA SER A 9 -44.91 -44.48 -14.21
C SER A 9 -43.97 -44.09 -13.07
N SER A 10 -42.89 -43.42 -13.38
CA SER A 10 -42.02 -42.85 -12.36
C SER A 10 -42.72 -41.68 -11.67
N ALA A 11 -42.80 -41.73 -10.35
CA ALA A 11 -43.29 -40.63 -9.53
C ALA A 11 -42.35 -39.43 -9.67
N PRO A 12 -42.87 -38.19 -9.60
CA PRO A 12 -42.03 -36.97 -9.71
C PRO A 12 -41.08 -36.89 -8.51
N ASP A 13 -39.83 -36.52 -8.78
CA ASP A 13 -38.79 -36.27 -7.79
C ASP A 13 -39.21 -35.12 -6.86
N PRO A 14 -39.37 -35.37 -5.52
CA PRO A 14 -39.80 -34.35 -4.58
C PRO A 14 -38.71 -33.26 -4.33
N PHE A 15 -37.51 -33.41 -4.90
CA PHE A 15 -36.40 -32.43 -4.81
C PHE A 15 -36.06 -31.78 -6.14
N ALA A 16 -36.93 -31.93 -7.17
CA ALA A 16 -36.72 -31.15 -8.41
C ALA A 16 -36.91 -29.69 -8.10
N MET A 17 -35.79 -28.93 -8.17
CA MET A 17 -35.83 -27.47 -8.11
C MET A 17 -36.62 -26.95 -9.30
N PRO A 18 -37.50 -25.96 -9.11
CA PRO A 18 -38.18 -25.35 -10.23
C PRO A 18 -37.12 -24.70 -11.16
N ASP A 19 -37.30 -24.90 -12.45
CA ASP A 19 -36.49 -24.25 -13.49
C ASP A 19 -36.96 -22.78 -13.56
N ASP A 20 -36.41 -21.95 -12.65
CA ASP A 20 -36.66 -20.51 -12.59
C ASP A 20 -35.91 -19.82 -13.72
N GLY A 21 -36.43 -19.93 -14.91
CA GLY A 21 -35.98 -19.24 -16.12
C GLY A 21 -36.15 -17.71 -16.08
N ASP A 22 -36.51 -17.13 -14.94
CA ASP A 22 -36.47 -15.69 -14.68
C ASP A 22 -35.32 -15.38 -13.72
N ALA A 23 -34.12 -15.11 -14.27
CA ALA A 23 -33.09 -14.41 -13.54
C ALA A 23 -33.69 -13.08 -13.07
N ILE A 24 -34.06 -13.00 -11.78
CA ILE A 24 -34.46 -11.74 -11.15
C ILE A 24 -33.23 -10.83 -11.29
N ALA A 25 -33.30 -9.90 -12.25
CA ALA A 25 -32.33 -8.84 -12.37
C ALA A 25 -32.34 -8.10 -11.02
N THR A 26 -31.34 -8.33 -10.21
CA THR A 26 -31.11 -7.51 -9.01
C THR A 26 -31.05 -6.07 -9.49
N PRO A 27 -31.92 -5.15 -9.00
CA PRO A 27 -31.86 -3.76 -9.42
C PRO A 27 -30.44 -3.26 -9.18
N GLU A 28 -29.80 -2.78 -10.23
CA GLU A 28 -28.50 -2.14 -10.17
C GLU A 28 -28.64 -0.96 -9.21
N VAL A 29 -28.05 -1.04 -8.03
CA VAL A 29 -28.12 0.06 -7.04
C VAL A 29 -27.27 1.18 -7.61
N VAL A 30 -27.91 2.15 -8.24
CA VAL A 30 -27.24 3.35 -8.75
C VAL A 30 -26.83 4.20 -7.56
N HIS A 31 -25.56 4.19 -7.25
CA HIS A 31 -24.98 5.09 -6.26
C HIS A 31 -24.86 6.49 -6.88
N THR A 32 -25.56 7.46 -6.32
CA THR A 32 -25.50 8.86 -6.76
C THR A 32 -24.81 9.73 -5.74
N GLY A 33 -24.09 10.73 -6.23
CA GLY A 33 -23.57 11.83 -5.43
C GLY A 33 -24.66 12.78 -4.94
N PRO A 34 -24.30 13.80 -4.13
CA PRO A 34 -25.24 14.79 -3.58
C PRO A 34 -26.02 15.54 -4.64
N ASP A 35 -25.44 15.75 -5.82
CA ASP A 35 -26.03 16.50 -6.93
C ASP A 35 -26.84 15.61 -7.90
N GLY A 36 -27.04 14.32 -7.57
CA GLY A 36 -27.76 13.35 -8.41
C GLY A 36 -26.92 12.78 -9.56
N GLU A 37 -25.66 13.21 -9.71
CA GLU A 37 -24.72 12.64 -10.68
C GLU A 37 -24.27 11.23 -10.24
N PRO A 38 -23.90 10.34 -11.19
CA PRO A 38 -23.38 9.02 -10.85
C PRO A 38 -22.19 9.10 -9.90
N PHE A 39 -22.16 8.22 -8.90
CA PHE A 39 -21.01 8.13 -8.00
C PHE A 39 -19.77 7.65 -8.77
N ARG A 40 -18.61 8.19 -8.44
CA ARG A 40 -17.33 7.83 -9.08
C ARG A 40 -16.39 7.21 -8.07
N SER A 41 -15.82 6.06 -8.43
CA SER A 41 -14.84 5.39 -7.58
C SER A 41 -13.82 4.64 -8.41
N GLY A 42 -12.58 4.59 -7.92
CA GLY A 42 -11.51 3.89 -8.62
C GLY A 42 -10.21 3.87 -7.83
N PHE A 43 -9.25 3.15 -8.40
CA PHE A 43 -7.96 2.89 -7.80
C PHE A 43 -6.84 3.67 -8.49
N VAL A 44 -5.95 4.26 -7.70
CA VAL A 44 -4.76 4.98 -8.17
C VAL A 44 -3.53 4.36 -7.52
N SER A 45 -2.58 3.86 -8.28
CA SER A 45 -1.33 3.31 -7.73
C SER A 45 -0.17 4.30 -7.84
N PHE A 46 0.64 4.36 -6.78
CA PHE A 46 1.94 5.02 -6.78
C PHE A 46 3.05 3.99 -6.92
N VAL A 47 3.75 4.03 -8.05
CA VAL A 47 4.87 3.13 -8.37
C VAL A 47 6.14 3.96 -8.51
N GLY A 48 7.28 3.42 -8.16
CA GLY A 48 8.54 4.15 -8.25
C GLY A 48 9.64 3.53 -7.40
N ARG A 49 10.85 4.04 -7.54
CA ARG A 49 12.00 3.58 -6.75
C ARG A 49 11.78 3.77 -5.23
N PRO A 50 12.53 3.03 -4.40
CA PRO A 50 12.58 3.33 -2.96
C PRO A 50 12.96 4.80 -2.72
N ASN A 51 12.36 5.41 -1.71
CA ASN A 51 12.58 6.81 -1.30
C ASN A 51 12.18 7.89 -2.31
N ALA A 52 11.46 7.58 -3.37
CA ALA A 52 10.87 8.59 -4.27
C ALA A 52 9.78 9.44 -3.58
N GLY A 53 9.28 8.99 -2.41
CA GLY A 53 8.33 9.73 -1.58
C GLY A 53 6.87 9.34 -1.77
N LYS A 54 6.61 8.10 -2.24
CA LYS A 54 5.25 7.56 -2.47
C LYS A 54 4.38 7.60 -1.21
N SER A 55 4.83 7.00 -0.12
CA SER A 55 4.12 6.99 1.18
C SER A 55 3.93 8.39 1.76
N THR A 56 4.91 9.30 1.56
CA THR A 56 4.78 10.70 1.97
C THR A 56 3.69 11.40 1.18
N LEU A 57 3.62 11.14 -0.14
CA LEU A 57 2.61 11.71 -1.02
C LEU A 57 1.21 11.17 -0.65
N LEU A 58 1.08 9.87 -0.40
CA LEU A 58 -0.18 9.27 0.08
C LEU A 58 -0.67 9.96 1.36
N ASN A 59 0.17 10.05 2.39
CA ASN A 59 -0.17 10.71 3.65
C ASN A 59 -0.55 12.18 3.44
N LYS A 60 0.13 12.89 2.53
CA LYS A 60 -0.16 14.28 2.21
C LYS A 60 -1.52 14.46 1.55
N ILE A 61 -1.86 13.61 0.59
CA ILE A 61 -3.16 13.62 -0.10
C ILE A 61 -4.31 13.36 0.89
N LEU A 62 -4.13 12.40 1.79
CA LEU A 62 -5.16 12.01 2.77
C LEU A 62 -5.25 12.95 3.97
N GLY A 63 -4.25 13.82 4.18
CA GLY A 63 -4.18 14.66 5.37
C GLY A 63 -3.98 13.88 6.68
N SER A 64 -3.68 12.58 6.59
CA SER A 64 -3.54 11.65 7.71
C SER A 64 -2.39 10.68 7.48
N LYS A 65 -1.80 10.18 8.58
CA LYS A 65 -0.73 9.20 8.51
C LYS A 65 -1.29 7.78 8.41
N VAL A 66 -1.40 7.24 7.21
CA VAL A 66 -1.82 5.85 6.93
C VAL A 66 -0.64 4.94 6.58
N ALA A 67 0.45 5.49 6.06
CA ALA A 67 1.68 4.76 5.73
C ALA A 67 2.86 5.29 6.54
N ILE A 68 3.77 4.41 6.94
CA ILE A 68 5.01 4.83 7.59
C ILE A 68 5.98 5.46 6.59
N VAL A 69 6.76 6.42 7.08
CA VAL A 69 7.70 7.18 6.25
C VAL A 69 9.10 7.09 6.84
N SER A 70 10.08 6.78 6.00
CA SER A 70 11.48 6.89 6.38
C SER A 70 12.37 7.21 5.17
N ASN A 71 13.60 7.65 5.45
CA ASN A 71 14.62 7.83 4.42
C ASN A 71 15.37 6.53 4.08
N LYS A 72 14.94 5.38 4.61
CA LYS A 72 15.54 4.08 4.34
C LYS A 72 14.83 3.43 3.14
N PRO A 73 15.57 2.75 2.24
CA PRO A 73 14.94 1.91 1.22
C PRO A 73 14.10 0.79 1.85
N GLN A 74 13.07 0.32 1.13
CA GLN A 74 12.17 -0.75 1.57
C GLN A 74 11.39 -0.40 2.85
N THR A 75 10.98 0.87 2.99
CA THR A 75 10.10 1.30 4.09
C THR A 75 8.75 0.62 3.96
N THR A 76 8.10 0.70 2.82
CA THR A 76 6.85 0.00 2.52
C THR A 76 7.16 -1.45 2.16
N ARG A 77 6.57 -2.42 2.86
CA ARG A 77 6.72 -3.87 2.62
C ARG A 77 5.40 -4.58 2.33
N THR A 78 4.29 -3.96 2.66
CA THR A 78 2.93 -4.37 2.30
C THR A 78 2.31 -3.26 1.48
N GLN A 79 1.32 -3.58 0.65
CA GLN A 79 0.52 -2.55 0.04
C GLN A 79 -0.28 -1.83 1.12
N VAL A 80 -0.32 -0.51 1.05
CA VAL A 80 -1.16 0.32 1.92
C VAL A 80 -2.20 1.00 1.05
N ARG A 81 -3.48 0.73 1.32
CA ARG A 81 -4.58 1.41 0.68
C ARG A 81 -5.05 2.55 1.56
N GLY A 82 -5.09 3.73 0.96
CA GLY A 82 -5.59 4.93 1.60
C GLY A 82 -6.76 5.49 0.82
N VAL A 83 -7.86 5.85 1.49
CA VAL A 83 -9.13 6.20 0.87
C VAL A 83 -9.39 7.69 1.02
N LEU A 84 -9.49 8.39 -0.10
CA LEU A 84 -9.93 9.77 -0.17
C LEU A 84 -11.43 9.81 -0.45
N HIS A 85 -12.19 10.40 0.46
CA HIS A 85 -13.62 10.64 0.27
C HIS A 85 -13.87 12.10 -0.11
N ARG A 86 -14.71 12.30 -1.12
CA ARG A 86 -15.27 13.60 -1.51
C ARG A 86 -16.75 13.44 -1.83
N PRO A 87 -17.54 14.52 -1.81
CA PRO A 87 -18.93 14.44 -2.23
C PRO A 87 -19.05 13.78 -3.61
N GLY A 88 -19.85 12.72 -3.72
CA GLY A 88 -20.08 11.97 -4.96
C GLY A 88 -18.91 11.11 -5.46
N MET A 89 -17.82 10.95 -4.71
CA MET A 89 -16.70 10.15 -5.19
C MET A 89 -15.82 9.55 -4.08
N GLN A 90 -15.09 8.51 -4.46
CA GLN A 90 -14.10 7.84 -3.63
C GLN A 90 -12.87 7.46 -4.46
N VAL A 91 -11.68 7.82 -4.01
CA VAL A 91 -10.42 7.43 -4.66
C VAL A 91 -9.61 6.57 -3.70
N VAL A 92 -9.29 5.36 -4.13
CA VAL A 92 -8.44 4.43 -3.36
C VAL A 92 -7.00 4.53 -3.88
N PHE A 93 -6.15 5.12 -3.09
CA PHE A 93 -4.72 5.20 -3.39
C PHE A 93 -3.99 3.96 -2.89
N VAL A 94 -3.20 3.34 -3.73
CA VAL A 94 -2.39 2.15 -3.41
C VAL A 94 -0.93 2.54 -3.36
N ASP A 95 -0.34 2.62 -2.15
CA ASP A 95 1.10 2.78 -1.97
C ASP A 95 1.78 1.41 -2.08
N THR A 96 2.70 1.29 -3.01
CA THR A 96 3.39 0.04 -3.30
C THR A 96 4.81 0.04 -2.75
N PRO A 97 5.40 -1.13 -2.42
CA PRO A 97 6.82 -1.25 -2.20
C PRO A 97 7.63 -0.64 -3.34
N GLY A 98 8.77 -0.03 -3.02
CA GLY A 98 9.65 0.54 -4.04
C GLY A 98 10.32 -0.53 -4.88
N ILE A 99 10.19 -0.47 -6.21
CA ILE A 99 10.81 -1.42 -7.14
C ILE A 99 12.32 -1.17 -7.23
N HIS A 100 13.11 -2.21 -7.03
CA HIS A 100 14.58 -2.15 -7.05
C HIS A 100 15.16 -3.51 -7.46
N LYS A 101 16.50 -3.57 -7.70
CA LYS A 101 17.18 -4.84 -7.95
C LYS A 101 17.08 -5.75 -6.72
N ALA A 102 16.31 -6.82 -6.80
CA ALA A 102 16.15 -7.77 -5.69
C ALA A 102 17.45 -8.54 -5.42
N VAL A 103 17.82 -8.65 -4.16
CA VAL A 103 18.98 -9.43 -3.68
C VAL A 103 18.58 -10.48 -2.63
N SER A 104 17.29 -10.57 -2.28
CA SER A 104 16.70 -11.53 -1.34
C SER A 104 15.33 -11.99 -1.83
N ALA A 105 14.81 -13.09 -1.27
CA ALA A 105 13.44 -13.55 -1.55
C ALA A 105 12.41 -12.50 -1.18
N LEU A 106 12.59 -11.81 -0.04
CA LEU A 106 11.76 -10.67 0.33
C LEU A 106 11.75 -9.59 -0.76
N GLY A 107 12.94 -9.17 -1.23
CA GLY A 107 13.03 -8.14 -2.27
C GLY A 107 12.36 -8.54 -3.59
N ALA A 108 12.47 -9.82 -3.99
CA ALA A 108 11.77 -10.33 -5.17
C ALA A 108 10.24 -10.24 -4.99
N ARG A 109 9.72 -10.73 -3.87
CA ARG A 109 8.28 -10.70 -3.57
C ARG A 109 7.72 -9.27 -3.49
N LEU A 110 8.47 -8.33 -2.92
CA LEU A 110 8.06 -6.91 -2.90
C LEU A 110 7.97 -6.32 -4.32
N ASN A 111 8.91 -6.67 -5.20
CA ASN A 111 8.86 -6.24 -6.60
C ASN A 111 7.67 -6.86 -7.35
N ASP A 112 7.37 -8.13 -7.10
CA ASP A 112 6.24 -8.83 -7.73
C ASP A 112 4.91 -8.19 -7.31
N SER A 113 4.71 -7.93 -6.02
CA SER A 113 3.55 -7.23 -5.49
C SER A 113 3.39 -5.82 -6.09
N ALA A 114 4.47 -5.03 -6.13
CA ALA A 114 4.42 -3.70 -6.73
C ALA A 114 4.15 -3.74 -8.25
N THR A 115 4.62 -4.77 -8.95
CA THR A 115 4.42 -4.91 -10.40
C THR A 115 3.00 -5.38 -10.72
N ALA A 116 2.43 -6.28 -9.91
CA ALA A 116 1.04 -6.75 -10.07
C ALA A 116 0.05 -5.58 -10.02
N THR A 117 0.26 -4.63 -9.11
CA THR A 117 -0.61 -3.45 -8.98
C THR A 117 -0.67 -2.57 -10.24
N ILE A 118 0.36 -2.60 -11.10
CA ILE A 118 0.41 -1.74 -12.31
C ILE A 118 -0.74 -2.06 -13.27
N GLY A 119 -1.17 -3.33 -13.35
CA GLY A 119 -2.23 -3.78 -14.27
C GLY A 119 -3.65 -3.70 -13.70
N ASP A 120 -3.79 -3.55 -12.38
CA ASP A 120 -5.05 -3.77 -11.67
C ASP A 120 -5.71 -2.48 -11.15
N VAL A 121 -5.26 -1.31 -11.62
CA VAL A 121 -5.77 0.00 -11.19
C VAL A 121 -6.20 0.86 -12.36
N ASP A 122 -7.10 1.81 -12.10
CA ASP A 122 -7.62 2.74 -13.12
C ASP A 122 -6.57 3.76 -13.56
N VAL A 123 -5.72 4.20 -12.63
CA VAL A 123 -4.66 5.19 -12.90
C VAL A 123 -3.35 4.76 -12.25
N THR A 124 -2.29 4.69 -13.05
CA THR A 124 -0.94 4.39 -12.54
C THR A 124 -0.06 5.63 -12.58
N CYS A 125 0.62 5.93 -11.47
CA CYS A 125 1.49 7.08 -11.33
C CYS A 125 2.94 6.65 -11.07
N LEU A 126 3.87 7.07 -11.94
CA LEU A 126 5.31 6.93 -11.73
C LEU A 126 5.80 8.08 -10.84
N VAL A 127 6.25 7.77 -9.63
CA VAL A 127 6.82 8.77 -8.73
C VAL A 127 8.34 8.77 -8.86
N VAL A 128 8.88 9.90 -9.32
CA VAL A 128 10.32 10.14 -9.57
C VAL A 128 10.85 11.12 -8.53
N ASP A 129 12.07 10.88 -8.06
CA ASP A 129 12.77 11.79 -7.15
C ASP A 129 13.34 12.98 -7.92
N GLY A 130 12.86 14.20 -7.68
CA GLY A 130 13.34 15.43 -8.33
C GLY A 130 14.80 15.78 -8.04
N LEU A 131 15.39 15.18 -7.00
CA LEU A 131 16.79 15.42 -6.60
C LEU A 131 17.79 14.49 -7.28
N ALA A 132 17.33 13.31 -7.74
CA ALA A 132 18.18 12.30 -8.33
C ALA A 132 17.93 12.20 -9.84
N PRO A 133 18.95 12.07 -10.68
CA PRO A 133 18.74 11.92 -12.12
C PRO A 133 17.85 10.72 -12.45
N PHE A 134 16.97 10.90 -13.44
CA PHE A 134 16.21 9.80 -14.03
C PHE A 134 17.19 8.75 -14.57
N GLY A 135 17.13 7.55 -14.04
CA GLY A 135 18.14 6.53 -14.30
C GLY A 135 17.57 5.19 -14.72
N ARG A 136 18.45 4.21 -14.89
CA ARG A 136 18.08 2.85 -15.33
C ARG A 136 16.98 2.21 -14.46
N GLY A 137 16.95 2.52 -13.16
CA GLY A 137 15.93 1.98 -12.25
C GLY A 137 14.55 2.60 -12.50
N ASP A 138 14.49 3.89 -12.79
CA ASP A 138 13.25 4.58 -13.15
C ASP A 138 12.76 4.12 -14.52
N GLN A 139 13.67 4.00 -15.50
CA GLN A 139 13.36 3.49 -16.84
C GLN A 139 12.80 2.07 -16.79
N PHE A 140 13.42 1.17 -16.00
CA PHE A 140 12.96 -0.20 -15.84
C PHE A 140 11.52 -0.29 -15.30
N ILE A 141 11.12 0.67 -14.44
CA ILE A 141 9.74 0.78 -13.94
C ILE A 141 8.83 1.33 -15.04
N ALA A 142 9.25 2.41 -15.70
CA ALA A 142 8.50 3.07 -16.76
C ALA A 142 8.18 2.13 -17.93
N ASP A 143 9.13 1.26 -18.31
CA ASP A 143 8.95 0.28 -19.38
C ASP A 143 7.83 -0.74 -19.12
N LYS A 144 7.42 -0.90 -17.86
CA LYS A 144 6.33 -1.80 -17.45
C LYS A 144 4.98 -1.11 -17.33
N MET A 145 4.95 0.21 -17.43
CA MET A 145 3.76 1.01 -17.19
C MET A 145 2.95 1.25 -18.47
N PRO A 146 1.60 1.34 -18.36
CA PRO A 146 0.76 1.71 -19.49
C PRO A 146 1.06 3.14 -19.96
N LYS A 147 0.82 3.43 -21.24
CA LYS A 147 1.09 4.76 -21.83
C LYS A 147 0.21 5.89 -21.30
N ASN A 148 -0.95 5.56 -20.78
CA ASN A 148 -1.84 6.51 -20.11
C ASN A 148 -1.44 6.83 -18.65
N SER A 149 -0.27 6.37 -18.20
CA SER A 149 0.28 6.65 -16.88
C SER A 149 0.66 8.12 -16.72
N ILE A 150 0.83 8.54 -15.47
CA ILE A 150 1.16 9.90 -15.05
C ILE A 150 2.57 9.89 -14.44
N VAL A 151 3.36 10.92 -14.70
CA VAL A 151 4.66 11.13 -14.03
C VAL A 151 4.50 12.17 -12.92
N ILE A 152 4.94 11.83 -11.73
CA ILE A 152 4.98 12.72 -10.57
C ILE A 152 6.45 12.98 -10.22
N ILE A 153 6.94 14.20 -10.46
CA ILE A 153 8.28 14.63 -10.07
C ILE A 153 8.18 15.21 -8.66
N ASN A 154 8.55 14.39 -7.68
CA ASN A 154 8.40 14.72 -6.27
C ASN A 154 9.64 15.41 -5.70
N LYS A 155 9.52 16.07 -4.55
CA LYS A 155 10.56 16.78 -3.79
C LYS A 155 11.01 18.09 -4.44
N VAL A 156 10.10 18.78 -5.13
CA VAL A 156 10.43 20.07 -5.77
C VAL A 156 10.79 21.16 -4.76
N ASP A 157 10.37 21.01 -3.50
CA ASP A 157 10.75 21.87 -2.37
C ASP A 157 12.27 21.89 -2.10
N ARG A 158 12.97 20.85 -2.53
CA ARG A 158 14.41 20.67 -2.33
C ARG A 158 15.20 20.70 -3.63
N ALA A 159 14.54 20.51 -4.77
CA ALA A 159 15.14 20.58 -6.10
C ALA A 159 15.20 22.03 -6.58
N ASN A 160 16.28 22.39 -7.25
CA ASN A 160 16.31 23.67 -7.96
C ASN A 160 15.55 23.56 -9.31
N ARG A 161 15.25 24.72 -9.92
CA ARG A 161 14.49 24.79 -11.17
C ARG A 161 15.12 23.98 -12.31
N GLU A 162 16.44 23.99 -12.40
CA GLU A 162 17.19 23.26 -13.45
C GLU A 162 17.04 21.75 -13.27
N GLN A 163 17.11 21.26 -12.04
CA GLN A 163 16.87 19.83 -11.74
C GLN A 163 15.46 19.40 -12.14
N VAL A 164 14.44 20.19 -11.80
CA VAL A 164 13.04 19.88 -12.17
C VAL A 164 12.88 19.86 -13.69
N LEU A 165 13.43 20.86 -14.41
CA LEU A 165 13.38 20.89 -15.87
C LEU A 165 14.14 19.71 -16.51
N THR A 166 15.28 19.32 -15.95
CA THR A 166 16.03 18.15 -16.40
C THR A 166 15.22 16.87 -16.24
N GLN A 167 14.50 16.71 -15.11
CA GLN A 167 13.63 15.57 -14.89
C GLN A 167 12.43 15.55 -15.84
N LEU A 168 11.80 16.70 -16.06
CA LEU A 168 10.72 16.84 -17.03
C LEU A 168 11.18 16.45 -18.45
N ALA A 169 12.35 16.96 -18.87
CA ALA A 169 12.92 16.61 -20.16
C ALA A 169 13.24 15.11 -20.29
N ALA A 170 13.88 14.53 -19.25
CA ALA A 170 14.23 13.11 -19.24
C ALA A 170 13.02 12.17 -19.22
N THR A 171 11.90 12.61 -18.68
CA THR A 171 10.66 11.82 -18.61
C THR A 171 9.71 12.09 -19.79
N SER A 172 9.84 13.20 -20.50
CA SER A 172 8.96 13.56 -21.63
C SER A 172 8.97 12.50 -22.74
N ASP A 173 10.12 11.86 -22.99
CA ASP A 173 10.27 10.82 -24.01
C ASP A 173 9.55 9.51 -23.67
N LEU A 174 9.07 9.35 -22.43
CA LEU A 174 8.25 8.20 -22.02
C LEU A 174 6.87 8.20 -22.71
N GLY A 175 6.39 9.39 -23.14
CA GLY A 175 5.12 9.56 -23.82
C GLY A 175 3.93 9.22 -22.92
N PHE A 176 4.04 9.47 -21.62
CA PHE A 176 2.94 9.30 -20.67
C PHE A 176 1.94 10.47 -20.74
N ALA A 177 0.76 10.27 -20.13
CA ALA A 177 -0.37 11.18 -20.31
C ALA A 177 -0.12 12.59 -19.77
N GLU A 178 0.47 12.69 -18.55
CA GLU A 178 0.66 13.98 -17.87
C GLU A 178 1.86 13.95 -16.91
N TYR A 179 2.33 15.15 -16.52
CA TYR A 179 3.53 15.35 -15.71
C TYR A 179 3.25 16.38 -14.61
N PHE A 180 3.43 16.00 -13.35
CA PHE A 180 3.16 16.84 -12.18
C PHE A 180 4.42 17.03 -11.32
N PRO A 181 5.05 18.20 -11.33
CA PRO A 181 6.01 18.60 -10.30
C PRO A 181 5.29 18.84 -8.97
N VAL A 182 5.69 18.11 -7.91
CA VAL A 182 5.03 18.21 -6.60
C VAL A 182 6.06 18.19 -5.45
N SER A 183 5.65 18.70 -4.30
CA SER A 183 6.29 18.41 -3.02
C SER A 183 5.31 17.69 -2.10
N ALA A 184 5.53 16.42 -1.89
CA ALA A 184 4.78 15.65 -0.90
C ALA A 184 5.00 16.17 0.54
N GLN A 185 6.10 16.88 0.81
CA GLN A 185 6.42 17.45 2.10
C GLN A 185 5.63 18.73 2.38
N THR A 186 5.63 19.67 1.45
CA THR A 186 4.97 20.99 1.62
C THR A 186 3.52 20.98 1.15
N GLY A 187 3.19 20.18 0.15
CA GLY A 187 1.90 20.14 -0.52
C GLY A 187 1.88 20.90 -1.84
N GLU A 188 3.00 21.54 -2.23
CA GLU A 188 3.09 22.24 -3.52
C GLU A 188 2.76 21.30 -4.67
N GLY A 189 1.83 21.72 -5.56
CA GLY A 189 1.38 20.96 -6.72
C GLY A 189 0.48 19.77 -6.41
N VAL A 190 0.28 19.37 -5.14
CA VAL A 190 -0.50 18.19 -4.77
C VAL A 190 -1.98 18.37 -5.07
N ASP A 191 -2.55 19.55 -4.82
CA ASP A 191 -3.96 19.80 -5.11
C ASP A 191 -4.28 19.65 -6.61
N ALA A 192 -3.44 20.23 -7.48
CA ALA A 192 -3.59 20.10 -8.92
C ALA A 192 -3.47 18.63 -9.40
N LEU A 193 -2.55 17.87 -8.82
CA LEU A 193 -2.43 16.42 -9.05
C LEU A 193 -3.71 15.70 -8.65
N VAL A 194 -4.23 15.95 -7.45
CA VAL A 194 -5.44 15.30 -6.94
C VAL A 194 -6.64 15.61 -7.80
N GLU A 195 -6.87 16.87 -8.20
CA GLU A 195 -7.96 17.26 -9.11
C GLU A 195 -7.86 16.52 -10.44
N TYR A 196 -6.66 16.40 -11.00
CA TYR A 196 -6.48 15.64 -12.23
C TYR A 196 -6.77 14.15 -12.04
N LEU A 197 -6.26 13.52 -10.97
CA LEU A 197 -6.52 12.12 -10.67
C LEU A 197 -8.01 11.85 -10.51
N VAL A 198 -8.70 12.70 -9.74
CA VAL A 198 -10.15 12.65 -9.55
C VAL A 198 -10.91 12.72 -10.89
N SER A 199 -10.48 13.55 -11.83
CA SER A 199 -11.11 13.65 -13.15
C SER A 199 -10.99 12.38 -14.00
N ARG A 200 -10.04 11.51 -13.67
CA ARG A 200 -9.76 10.24 -14.38
C ARG A 200 -10.48 9.03 -13.80
N ILE A 201 -11.08 9.16 -12.63
CA ILE A 201 -11.78 8.07 -11.94
C ILE A 201 -13.10 7.75 -12.66
N PRO A 202 -13.39 6.46 -12.94
CA PRO A 202 -14.62 6.04 -13.60
C PRO A 202 -15.86 6.16 -12.71
N GLU A 203 -17.04 6.05 -13.29
CA GLU A 203 -18.28 5.82 -12.57
C GLU A 203 -18.25 4.42 -11.94
N GLY A 204 -18.69 4.31 -10.68
CA GLY A 204 -18.70 3.07 -9.95
C GLY A 204 -19.19 3.23 -8.51
N PRO A 205 -19.57 2.12 -7.85
CA PRO A 205 -20.02 2.13 -6.45
C PRO A 205 -18.86 2.42 -5.47
N PRO A 206 -19.16 2.93 -4.27
CA PRO A 206 -18.11 3.07 -3.24
C PRO A 206 -17.56 1.71 -2.83
N TYR A 207 -16.24 1.59 -2.74
CA TYR A 207 -15.54 0.35 -2.32
C TYR A 207 -15.42 0.23 -0.80
N TYR A 208 -15.38 1.37 -0.11
CA TYR A 208 -15.14 1.45 1.34
C TYR A 208 -16.20 2.30 2.04
N PRO A 209 -16.50 2.06 3.31
CA PRO A 209 -17.32 2.94 4.14
C PRO A 209 -16.82 4.38 4.14
N ALA A 210 -17.73 5.35 4.26
CA ALA A 210 -17.42 6.78 4.11
C ALA A 210 -16.45 7.35 5.17
N ASP A 211 -16.29 6.68 6.29
CA ASP A 211 -15.41 7.03 7.40
C ASP A 211 -14.06 6.29 7.42
N MET A 212 -13.89 5.34 6.50
CA MET A 212 -12.67 4.53 6.42
C MET A 212 -11.56 5.27 5.66
N LEU A 213 -10.45 5.56 6.33
CA LEU A 213 -9.26 6.18 5.71
C LEU A 213 -8.25 5.16 5.18
N SER A 214 -8.26 3.93 5.68
CA SER A 214 -7.36 2.85 5.26
C SER A 214 -7.94 1.50 5.66
N ASP A 215 -7.63 0.45 4.90
CA ASP A 215 -8.02 -0.94 5.20
C ASP A 215 -6.93 -1.71 5.96
N VAL A 216 -5.83 -1.05 6.32
CA VAL A 216 -4.76 -1.68 7.10
C VAL A 216 -5.24 -2.00 8.51
N PRO A 217 -5.20 -3.27 8.95
CA PRO A 217 -5.63 -3.64 10.29
C PRO A 217 -4.84 -2.91 11.38
N GLU A 218 -5.50 -2.50 12.47
CA GLU A 218 -4.86 -1.78 13.59
C GLU A 218 -3.60 -2.48 14.14
N PRO A 219 -3.56 -3.82 14.32
CA PRO A 219 -2.33 -4.49 14.75
C PRO A 219 -1.17 -4.31 13.78
N THR A 220 -1.45 -4.31 12.47
CA THR A 220 -0.44 -4.05 11.44
C THR A 220 0.04 -2.61 11.49
N GLN A 221 -0.87 -1.64 11.67
CA GLN A 221 -0.49 -0.23 11.82
C GLN A 221 0.45 -0.01 13.01
N VAL A 222 0.14 -0.61 14.17
CA VAL A 222 1.01 -0.52 15.36
C VAL A 222 2.36 -1.18 15.11
N ALA A 223 2.41 -2.35 14.48
CA ALA A 223 3.67 -3.00 14.12
C ALA A 223 4.52 -2.12 13.18
N GLU A 224 3.88 -1.49 12.20
CA GLU A 224 4.56 -0.56 11.27
C GLU A 224 5.06 0.70 12.00
N LEU A 225 4.31 1.28 12.94
CA LEU A 225 4.79 2.40 13.78
C LEU A 225 6.04 2.02 14.59
N VAL A 226 6.08 0.80 15.14
CA VAL A 226 7.28 0.29 15.82
C VAL A 226 8.44 0.19 14.84
N ARG A 227 8.21 -0.32 13.63
CA ARG A 227 9.23 -0.45 12.58
C ARG A 227 9.75 0.91 12.11
N GLU A 228 8.89 1.90 11.96
CA GLU A 228 9.27 3.27 11.63
C GLU A 228 10.21 3.85 12.68
N GLN A 229 9.86 3.74 13.95
CA GLN A 229 10.68 4.25 15.05
C GLN A 229 12.04 3.53 15.14
N LEU A 230 12.07 2.24 14.85
CA LEU A 230 13.33 1.49 14.73
C LEU A 230 14.17 2.01 13.56
N PHE A 231 13.57 2.34 12.41
CA PHE A 231 14.28 2.93 11.27
C PHE A 231 14.88 4.30 11.57
N ILE A 232 14.19 5.12 12.34
CA ILE A 232 14.68 6.44 12.77
C ILE A 232 15.90 6.29 13.70
N HIS A 233 15.86 5.33 14.58
CA HIS A 233 16.86 5.18 15.66
C HIS A 233 17.98 4.19 15.35
N THR A 234 17.91 3.44 14.24
CA THR A 234 18.95 2.47 13.85
C THR A 234 19.70 2.92 12.60
N ARG A 235 20.88 2.37 12.38
CA ARG A 235 21.79 2.75 11.30
C ARG A 235 22.34 1.52 10.58
N GLN A 236 23.02 1.75 9.47
CA GLN A 236 23.68 0.73 8.64
C GLN A 236 22.68 -0.34 8.12
N GLU A 237 22.99 -1.60 8.19
CA GLU A 237 22.21 -2.73 7.68
C GLU A 237 21.05 -3.15 8.61
N LEU A 238 21.06 -2.70 9.88
CA LEU A 238 20.08 -3.13 10.86
C LEU A 238 18.63 -2.86 10.46
N PRO A 239 18.27 -1.67 9.90
CA PRO A 239 16.91 -1.42 9.45
C PRO A 239 16.37 -2.45 8.45
N TYR A 240 17.21 -2.97 7.58
CA TYR A 240 16.80 -3.90 6.53
C TYR A 240 16.48 -5.30 7.05
N SER A 241 17.12 -5.69 8.16
CA SER A 241 16.98 -7.01 8.78
C SER A 241 15.90 -7.10 9.87
N ILE A 242 15.20 -5.97 10.14
CA ILE A 242 14.15 -5.92 11.15
C ILE A 242 12.80 -6.22 10.51
N ALA A 243 11.99 -7.07 11.18
CA ALA A 243 10.55 -7.16 10.97
C ALA A 243 9.82 -6.94 12.30
N THR A 244 8.55 -6.57 12.22
CA THR A 244 7.72 -6.31 13.38
C THR A 244 6.34 -6.93 13.18
N ARG A 245 5.76 -7.47 14.26
CA ARG A 245 4.36 -7.94 14.28
C ARG A 245 3.77 -7.78 15.66
N VAL A 246 2.47 -7.55 15.74
CA VAL A 246 1.74 -7.65 17.00
C VAL A 246 1.44 -9.12 17.26
N THR A 247 1.73 -9.57 18.47
CA THR A 247 1.52 -10.96 18.90
C THR A 247 0.37 -11.08 19.90
N GLU A 248 0.07 -10.03 20.65
CA GLU A 248 -1.05 -9.97 21.57
C GLU A 248 -1.73 -8.60 21.49
N TRP A 249 -3.05 -8.59 21.40
CA TRP A 249 -3.88 -7.41 21.35
C TRP A 249 -4.95 -7.49 22.44
N GLU A 250 -4.63 -6.95 23.62
CA GLU A 250 -5.54 -6.89 24.76
C GLU A 250 -5.58 -5.44 25.26
N TRP A 251 -6.53 -4.68 24.71
CA TRP A 251 -6.63 -3.26 25.03
C TRP A 251 -6.73 -3.00 26.55
N PRO A 252 -5.97 -2.05 27.15
CA PRO A 252 -5.03 -1.12 26.46
C PRO A 252 -3.61 -1.65 26.22
N ARG A 253 -3.36 -2.96 26.49
CA ARG A 253 -2.05 -3.58 26.38
C ARG A 253 -1.86 -4.22 25.00
N ILE A 254 -0.78 -3.84 24.33
CA ILE A 254 -0.39 -4.37 23.01
C ILE A 254 1.03 -4.91 23.13
N ARG A 255 1.24 -6.18 22.74
CA ARG A 255 2.57 -6.77 22.66
C ARG A 255 3.03 -6.82 21.20
N CYS A 256 4.19 -6.23 20.92
CA CYS A 256 4.80 -6.23 19.59
C CYS A 256 6.17 -6.94 19.63
N GLU A 257 6.31 -7.91 18.75
CA GLU A 257 7.55 -8.64 18.54
C GLU A 257 8.37 -7.96 17.44
N ILE A 258 9.67 -7.80 17.73
CA ILE A 258 10.68 -7.28 16.79
C ILE A 258 11.59 -8.44 16.43
N LEU A 259 11.58 -8.86 15.16
CA LEU A 259 12.42 -9.93 14.66
C LEU A 259 13.71 -9.36 14.07
N VAL A 260 14.81 -10.01 14.37
CA VAL A 260 16.14 -9.73 13.80
C VAL A 260 16.81 -11.03 13.36
N GLU A 261 17.81 -10.96 12.47
CA GLU A 261 18.45 -12.17 11.93
C GLU A 261 19.58 -12.74 12.80
N ARG A 262 20.15 -11.92 13.70
CA ARG A 262 21.37 -12.31 14.48
C ARG A 262 21.30 -11.79 15.90
N ASP A 263 21.96 -12.53 16.83
CA ASP A 263 22.06 -12.15 18.24
C ASP A 263 22.76 -10.79 18.44
N SER A 264 23.76 -10.47 17.61
CA SER A 264 24.41 -9.15 17.64
C SER A 264 23.43 -8.02 17.33
N GLN A 265 22.49 -8.22 16.40
CA GLN A 265 21.43 -7.27 16.06
C GLN A 265 20.42 -7.11 17.20
N LYS A 266 20.10 -8.22 17.91
CA LYS A 266 19.23 -8.18 19.10
C LYS A 266 19.78 -7.23 20.15
N GLY A 267 21.07 -7.32 20.46
CA GLY A 267 21.72 -6.40 21.38
C GLY A 267 21.67 -4.93 20.94
N MET A 268 21.84 -4.69 19.63
CA MET A 268 21.74 -3.33 19.05
C MET A 268 20.32 -2.74 19.16
N VAL A 269 19.29 -3.55 18.89
CA VAL A 269 17.87 -3.14 18.98
C VAL A 269 17.46 -2.89 20.42
N ILE A 270 17.92 -3.69 21.36
CA ILE A 270 17.66 -3.47 22.79
C ILE A 270 18.35 -2.17 23.25
N GLY A 271 19.58 -1.97 22.83
CA GLY A 271 20.42 -0.85 23.26
C GLY A 271 20.95 -1.03 24.70
N LYS A 272 21.90 -0.19 25.12
CA LYS A 272 22.50 -0.27 26.45
C LYS A 272 21.40 -0.08 27.52
N GLY A 273 21.23 -1.12 28.37
CA GLY A 273 20.21 -1.12 29.42
C GLY A 273 18.76 -0.94 28.90
N GLY A 274 18.44 -1.37 27.69
CA GLY A 274 17.11 -1.24 27.11
C GLY A 274 16.76 0.16 26.58
N SER A 275 17.75 1.05 26.47
CA SER A 275 17.53 2.47 26.17
C SER A 275 16.91 2.72 24.80
N LEU A 276 17.22 1.91 23.79
CA LEU A 276 16.62 2.07 22.45
C LEU A 276 15.17 1.60 22.43
N LEU A 277 14.87 0.42 22.97
CA LEU A 277 13.50 -0.07 23.08
C LEU A 277 12.61 0.89 23.87
N LYS A 278 13.13 1.46 24.97
CA LYS A 278 12.39 2.47 25.75
C LYS A 278 12.03 3.69 24.90
N ARG A 279 12.97 4.23 24.13
CA ARG A 279 12.72 5.37 23.22
C ARG A 279 11.69 5.04 22.16
N VAL A 280 11.84 3.88 21.51
CA VAL A 280 10.90 3.39 20.51
C VAL A 280 9.50 3.27 21.12
N GLY A 281 9.38 2.62 22.28
CA GLY A 281 8.09 2.47 22.96
C GLY A 281 7.42 3.79 23.35
N ILE A 282 8.19 4.81 23.77
CA ILE A 282 7.68 6.15 24.05
C ILE A 282 7.16 6.80 22.75
N ALA A 283 7.98 6.84 21.70
CA ALA A 283 7.64 7.49 20.44
C ALA A 283 6.46 6.82 19.69
N VAL A 284 6.27 5.52 19.89
CA VAL A 284 5.10 4.82 19.37
C VAL A 284 3.85 5.18 20.16
N ARG A 285 3.91 5.19 21.50
CA ARG A 285 2.77 5.57 22.35
C ARG A 285 2.26 6.98 22.10
N GLU A 286 3.14 7.92 21.78
CA GLU A 286 2.77 9.30 21.40
C GLU A 286 1.90 9.37 20.13
N GLN A 287 1.89 8.30 19.32
CA GLN A 287 1.10 8.18 18.09
C GLN A 287 -0.15 7.29 18.25
N LEU A 288 -0.38 6.75 19.43
CA LEU A 288 -1.51 5.87 19.75
C LEU A 288 -2.49 6.59 20.71
N PRO A 289 -3.74 6.12 20.81
CA PRO A 289 -4.69 6.66 21.76
C PRO A 289 -4.13 6.70 23.19
N GLU A 290 -4.55 7.72 23.95
CA GLU A 290 -4.11 7.91 25.34
C GLU A 290 -4.43 6.66 26.19
N GLY A 291 -3.51 6.31 27.08
CA GLY A 291 -3.62 5.12 27.93
C GLY A 291 -3.06 3.85 27.32
N THR A 292 -2.68 3.83 26.03
CA THR A 292 -2.10 2.65 25.40
C THR A 292 -0.77 2.24 26.04
N PHE A 293 -0.64 0.97 26.38
CA PHE A 293 0.60 0.37 26.85
C PHE A 293 1.17 -0.57 25.79
N ILE A 294 2.39 -0.27 25.31
CA ILE A 294 3.08 -1.12 24.33
C ILE A 294 4.24 -1.84 24.97
N GLU A 295 4.28 -3.17 24.81
CA GLU A 295 5.35 -4.06 25.25
C GLU A 295 6.15 -4.52 24.02
N LEU A 296 7.46 -4.25 24.01
CA LEU A 296 8.34 -4.60 22.91
C LEU A 296 9.23 -5.77 23.27
N HIS A 297 9.21 -6.81 22.46
CA HIS A 297 10.04 -8.00 22.64
C HIS A 297 10.92 -8.24 21.40
N VAL A 298 12.20 -8.59 21.59
CA VAL A 298 13.12 -8.84 20.47
C VAL A 298 13.46 -10.31 20.37
N THR A 299 13.20 -10.90 19.21
CA THR A 299 13.45 -12.32 18.91
C THR A 299 14.42 -12.44 17.73
N VAL A 300 15.27 -13.46 17.78
CA VAL A 300 16.16 -13.81 16.66
C VAL A 300 15.50 -14.89 15.82
N ASP A 301 15.28 -14.58 14.54
CA ASP A 301 14.85 -15.52 13.52
C ASP A 301 15.85 -15.49 12.36
N LYS A 302 16.76 -16.47 12.35
CA LYS A 302 17.87 -16.52 11.40
C LYS A 302 17.38 -16.61 9.97
N ASP A 303 17.92 -15.75 9.11
CA ASP A 303 17.66 -15.72 7.66
C ASP A 303 16.17 -15.61 7.28
N TRP A 304 15.33 -14.97 8.12
CA TRP A 304 13.89 -14.86 7.87
C TRP A 304 13.57 -14.26 6.51
N GLN A 305 14.38 -13.32 5.98
CA GLN A 305 14.20 -12.69 4.69
C GLN A 305 14.39 -13.65 3.49
N ARG A 306 14.92 -14.85 3.72
CA ARG A 306 15.14 -15.88 2.70
C ARG A 306 14.09 -17.00 2.77
N LYS A 307 13.30 -17.05 3.84
CA LYS A 307 12.28 -18.08 4.10
C LYS A 307 10.93 -17.56 3.64
N ILE A 308 10.39 -18.14 2.57
CA ILE A 308 9.10 -17.73 1.99
C ILE A 308 7.99 -17.81 3.04
N ASP A 309 7.90 -18.92 3.77
CA ASP A 309 6.89 -19.14 4.81
C ASP A 309 6.91 -18.04 5.90
N ARG A 310 8.11 -17.53 6.23
CA ARG A 310 8.25 -16.45 7.22
C ARG A 310 7.85 -15.09 6.66
N ILE A 311 8.17 -14.84 5.39
CA ILE A 311 7.76 -13.62 4.69
C ILE A 311 6.24 -13.55 4.61
N GLU A 312 5.57 -14.68 4.30
CA GLU A 312 4.11 -14.81 4.27
C GLU A 312 3.48 -14.63 5.65
N GLN A 313 4.00 -15.29 6.69
CA GLN A 313 3.53 -15.10 8.07
C GLN A 313 3.64 -13.67 8.59
N LEU A 314 4.51 -12.86 7.99
CA LEU A 314 4.67 -11.44 8.29
C LEU A 314 3.77 -10.56 7.42
N GLY A 315 3.00 -11.13 6.50
CA GLY A 315 2.14 -10.40 5.56
C GLY A 315 2.92 -9.57 4.53
N TYR A 316 4.20 -9.87 4.29
CA TYR A 316 5.00 -9.08 3.37
C TYR A 316 4.82 -9.53 1.92
N GLY A 317 4.56 -8.54 1.01
CA GLY A 317 4.36 -8.79 -0.41
C GLY A 317 3.03 -9.48 -0.74
N GLU A 318 2.04 -9.40 0.12
CA GLU A 318 0.64 -9.69 -0.21
C GLU A 318 0.05 -8.51 -1.00
N SER A 319 -0.70 -8.81 -2.04
CA SER A 319 -1.38 -7.86 -2.93
C SER A 319 -2.88 -7.86 -2.68
#